data_4421aa202d0f5fb9f497e134ffbd4cfe
#
_entry.id   4421aa202d0f5fb9f497e134ffbd4cfe
#
_cell.length_a   1.000
_cell.length_b   1.000
_cell.length_c   1.000
_cell.angle_alpha   90.00
_cell.angle_beta   90.00
_cell.angle_gamma   90.00
#
_symmetry.space_group_name_H-M   'P 1'
#
loop_
_entity.id
_entity.type
_entity.pdbx_description
1 polymer ?
#
loop_
_entity_poly.entity_id
_entity_poly.type
_entity_poly.pdbx_seq_one_letter_code
_entity_poly.pdbx_strand_id
1 'polypeptide(L)'
;MNHYPEDPLRILAVAETWQGSNAYAFVRSFRRAGHSVSLLADEWFAASGWQSRPMKAARRLLWPMILREATDAAQREAKQFRPHLFFVFKGIMVSPQAIRAVQAGGGIAINFWPDTSFVDHGKTAAQALPCYDWIFTTKTFGPADLQARFGITNASFLPHGFDPETHKPTAMDRSDATLYGCDASFIGTWSPKKEKLLVALMSALPSLNLKIWGSQWERAGPSLRAYIQRRPIFGAEYAKAIGAAKVNIAILFEGNANAVSGDRLTSRSFHIPASGGFMLHERSDEIAAHFAEDRDCAMFGNPEELADKVRFFLAHDEARNRIAQEGRSRALSSGYSIDDRARTVIDKARALLAARQETVAPSVASTFQLAPSEQASVGPPAASDT
;
A
#
# COMPACT_ATOMS: atom_id res chain seq x y z
N MET A 1 -20.30 13.19 -13.99
CA MET A 1 -20.30 14.27 -13.00
C MET A 1 -20.88 13.68 -11.71
N ASN A 2 -20.07 13.16 -10.83
CA ASN A 2 -20.54 12.66 -9.55
C ASN A 2 -20.36 13.75 -8.52
N HIS A 3 -21.47 14.32 -8.10
CA HIS A 3 -21.53 15.15 -6.91
C HIS A 3 -21.07 14.32 -5.70
N TYR A 4 -19.96 14.71 -5.10
CA TYR A 4 -19.69 14.40 -3.71
C TYR A 4 -20.08 15.64 -2.89
N PRO A 5 -21.23 15.67 -2.25
CA PRO A 5 -21.45 16.52 -1.11
C PRO A 5 -21.14 15.65 0.10
N GLU A 6 -19.90 15.63 0.51
CA GLU A 6 -19.58 14.70 1.58
C GLU A 6 -18.67 15.37 2.55
N ASP A 7 -19.18 15.46 3.77
CA ASP A 7 -18.47 16.00 4.91
C ASP A 7 -17.08 15.37 5.02
N PRO A 8 -16.05 16.17 5.28
CA PRO A 8 -14.70 15.68 5.47
C PRO A 8 -14.65 14.62 6.55
N LEU A 9 -14.07 13.46 6.24
CA LEU A 9 -13.84 12.43 7.24
C LEU A 9 -12.71 12.85 8.18
N ARG A 10 -12.83 12.45 9.45
CA ARG A 10 -11.73 12.42 10.40
C ARG A 10 -11.06 11.06 10.28
N ILE A 11 -9.78 11.06 9.87
CA ILE A 11 -9.00 9.85 9.61
C ILE A 11 -7.84 9.77 10.60
N LEU A 12 -7.84 8.76 11.45
CA LEU A 12 -6.65 8.38 12.20
C LEU A 12 -5.82 7.43 11.34
N ALA A 13 -4.59 7.81 11.00
CA ALA A 13 -3.74 7.02 10.14
C ALA A 13 -2.52 6.47 10.91
N VAL A 14 -2.18 5.21 10.68
CA VAL A 14 -0.90 4.62 11.08
C VAL A 14 -0.05 4.43 9.82
N ALA A 15 1.04 5.17 9.72
CA ALA A 15 1.89 5.20 8.53
C ALA A 15 3.31 5.66 8.89
N GLU A 16 4.29 5.23 8.09
CA GLU A 16 5.64 5.78 8.09
C GLU A 16 5.64 7.21 7.50
N THR A 17 6.54 8.07 7.95
CA THR A 17 6.57 9.50 7.54
C THR A 17 7.72 9.88 6.61
N TRP A 18 8.62 8.95 6.31
CA TRP A 18 9.75 9.25 5.43
C TRP A 18 9.31 9.54 3.98
N GLN A 19 10.07 10.40 3.31
CA GLN A 19 9.77 10.82 1.95
C GLN A 19 9.88 9.63 0.97
N GLY A 20 8.82 9.39 0.18
CA GLY A 20 8.72 8.26 -0.74
C GLY A 20 8.06 7.03 -0.15
N SER A 21 7.63 7.07 1.13
CA SER A 21 6.78 6.02 1.70
C SER A 21 5.41 6.00 1.02
N ASN A 22 5.00 4.83 0.55
CA ASN A 22 3.65 4.63 0.04
C ASN A 22 2.58 4.85 1.12
N ALA A 23 2.89 4.54 2.38
CA ALA A 23 2.00 4.81 3.51
C ALA A 23 1.76 6.30 3.70
N TYR A 24 2.83 7.11 3.66
CA TYR A 24 2.73 8.56 3.78
C TYR A 24 2.05 9.21 2.55
N ALA A 25 2.20 8.60 1.38
CA ALA A 25 1.48 9.04 0.18
C ALA A 25 -0.04 8.96 0.36
N PHE A 26 -0.58 7.92 1.01
CA PHE A 26 -2.00 7.86 1.39
C PHE A 26 -2.40 8.99 2.33
N VAL A 27 -1.59 9.27 3.36
CA VAL A 27 -1.85 10.38 4.30
C VAL A 27 -1.94 11.72 3.57
N ARG A 28 -0.98 11.99 2.67
CA ARG A 28 -1.01 13.21 1.83
C ARG A 28 -2.23 13.24 0.91
N SER A 29 -2.58 12.12 0.32
CA SER A 29 -3.75 12.00 -0.55
C SER A 29 -5.04 12.31 0.20
N PHE A 30 -5.24 11.75 1.40
CA PHE A 30 -6.41 12.07 2.22
C PHE A 30 -6.49 13.57 2.57
N ARG A 31 -5.35 14.19 2.91
CA ARG A 31 -5.30 15.64 3.18
C ARG A 31 -5.62 16.47 1.95
N ARG A 32 -5.09 16.12 0.76
CA ARG A 32 -5.43 16.79 -0.50
C ARG A 32 -6.91 16.67 -0.86
N ALA A 33 -7.53 15.54 -0.51
CA ALA A 33 -8.96 15.33 -0.70
C ALA A 33 -9.85 16.08 0.34
N GLY A 34 -9.26 16.89 1.22
CA GLY A 34 -9.98 17.71 2.20
C GLY A 34 -10.31 17.01 3.51
N HIS A 35 -9.80 15.81 3.76
CA HIS A 35 -10.05 15.09 5.00
C HIS A 35 -9.14 15.58 6.13
N SER A 36 -9.66 15.56 7.38
CA SER A 36 -8.86 15.83 8.58
C SER A 36 -8.07 14.57 8.97
N VAL A 37 -6.74 14.64 9.01
CA VAL A 37 -5.89 13.46 9.26
C VAL A 37 -5.02 13.68 10.49
N SER A 38 -5.25 12.89 11.55
CA SER A 38 -4.33 12.66 12.66
C SER A 38 -3.43 11.48 12.29
N LEU A 39 -2.13 11.59 12.55
CA LEU A 39 -1.13 10.60 12.16
C LEU A 39 -0.41 10.06 13.38
N LEU A 40 -0.39 8.74 13.52
CA LEU A 40 0.50 8.00 14.39
C LEU A 40 1.63 7.44 13.53
N ALA A 41 2.80 8.06 13.60
CA ALA A 41 3.94 7.62 12.83
C ALA A 41 4.57 6.36 13.47
N ASP A 42 4.73 5.33 12.66
CA ASP A 42 5.35 4.06 13.10
C ASP A 42 6.75 4.28 13.70
N GLU A 43 7.51 5.26 13.19
CA GLU A 43 8.85 5.59 13.65
C GLU A 43 8.88 6.14 15.08
N TRP A 44 7.79 6.71 15.58
CA TRP A 44 7.72 7.26 16.95
C TRP A 44 7.81 6.16 18.01
N PHE A 45 7.40 4.95 17.67
CA PHE A 45 7.37 3.81 18.57
C PHE A 45 8.49 2.80 18.27
N ALA A 46 8.79 2.55 17.01
CA ALA A 46 9.86 1.67 16.59
C ALA A 46 11.08 2.51 16.20
N ALA A 47 12.09 2.56 17.03
CA ALA A 47 13.37 3.15 16.68
C ALA A 47 13.92 2.47 15.40
N SER A 48 13.58 3.03 14.22
CA SER A 48 13.96 2.52 12.90
C SER A 48 15.48 2.47 12.71
N GLY A 49 16.23 3.28 13.49
CA GLY A 49 17.70 3.28 13.54
C GLY A 49 18.35 2.14 14.30
N TRP A 50 17.61 1.26 14.97
CA TRP A 50 18.17 0.17 15.78
C TRP A 50 18.59 -1.03 14.90
N GLN A 51 19.66 -0.86 14.15
CA GLN A 51 20.13 -1.85 13.17
C GLN A 51 21.24 -2.78 13.66
N SER A 52 22.03 -2.38 14.68
CA SER A 52 23.09 -3.23 15.23
C SER A 52 22.52 -4.45 15.96
N ARG A 53 23.32 -5.51 16.09
CA ARG A 53 22.90 -6.75 16.80
C ARG A 53 22.40 -6.48 18.24
N PRO A 54 23.12 -5.70 19.09
CA PRO A 54 22.65 -5.41 20.45
C PRO A 54 21.37 -4.57 20.45
N MET A 55 21.23 -3.60 19.53
CA MET A 55 20.01 -2.80 19.42
C MET A 55 18.80 -3.63 18.98
N LYS A 56 18.99 -4.58 18.07
CA LYS A 56 17.93 -5.54 17.69
C LYS A 56 17.50 -6.42 18.87
N ALA A 57 18.45 -6.85 19.71
CA ALA A 57 18.16 -7.61 20.93
C ALA A 57 17.39 -6.74 21.95
N ALA A 58 17.86 -5.52 22.21
CA ALA A 58 17.16 -4.56 23.08
C ALA A 58 15.73 -4.26 22.59
N ARG A 59 15.53 -4.02 21.29
CA ARG A 59 14.20 -3.83 20.70
C ARG A 59 13.30 -5.03 20.94
N ARG A 60 13.83 -6.27 20.81
CA ARG A 60 13.03 -7.47 21.04
C ARG A 60 12.60 -7.59 22.50
N LEU A 61 13.47 -7.21 23.45
CA LEU A 61 13.16 -7.19 24.89
C LEU A 61 12.13 -6.12 25.23
N LEU A 62 12.25 -4.93 24.65
CA LEU A 62 11.37 -3.78 24.89
C LEU A 62 10.07 -3.83 24.08
N TRP A 63 9.91 -4.80 23.17
CA TRP A 63 8.77 -4.90 22.28
C TRP A 63 7.40 -4.83 22.96
N PRO A 64 7.16 -5.53 24.11
CA PRO A 64 5.87 -5.43 24.80
C PRO A 64 5.56 -4.01 25.29
N MET A 65 6.58 -3.26 25.74
CA MET A 65 6.43 -1.89 26.21
C MET A 65 6.16 -0.94 25.03
N ILE A 66 6.89 -1.08 23.94
CA ILE A 66 6.70 -0.33 22.70
C ILE A 66 5.26 -0.54 22.17
N LEU A 67 4.81 -1.78 22.14
CA LEU A 67 3.46 -2.13 21.69
C LEU A 67 2.37 -1.55 22.59
N ARG A 68 2.60 -1.55 23.92
CA ARG A 68 1.68 -0.92 24.88
C ARG A 68 1.59 0.57 24.65
N GLU A 69 2.71 1.27 24.51
CA GLU A 69 2.78 2.70 24.24
C GLU A 69 2.05 3.07 22.93
N ALA A 70 2.29 2.32 21.85
CA ALA A 70 1.59 2.51 20.58
C ALA A 70 0.07 2.29 20.73
N THR A 71 -0.34 1.28 21.50
CA THR A 71 -1.74 1.00 21.78
C THR A 71 -2.39 2.14 22.59
N ASP A 72 -1.72 2.59 23.65
CA ASP A 72 -2.21 3.69 24.51
C ASP A 72 -2.31 5.00 23.71
N ALA A 73 -1.36 5.27 22.83
CA ALA A 73 -1.41 6.44 21.93
C ALA A 73 -2.61 6.35 20.98
N ALA A 74 -2.83 5.20 20.34
CA ALA A 74 -3.98 5.00 19.46
C ALA A 74 -5.32 5.15 20.20
N GLN A 75 -5.41 4.66 21.43
CA GLN A 75 -6.61 4.80 22.27
C GLN A 75 -6.87 6.26 22.70
N ARG A 76 -5.81 7.01 23.04
CA ARG A 76 -5.93 8.45 23.35
C ARG A 76 -6.43 9.22 22.13
N GLU A 77 -5.82 9.01 20.98
CA GLU A 77 -6.25 9.64 19.73
C GLU A 77 -7.68 9.25 19.35
N ALA A 78 -8.07 7.99 19.51
CA ALA A 78 -9.44 7.54 19.25
C ALA A 78 -10.48 8.31 20.10
N LYS A 79 -10.16 8.58 21.38
CA LYS A 79 -11.04 9.34 22.28
C LYS A 79 -11.09 10.83 21.96
N GLN A 80 -9.95 11.44 21.66
CA GLN A 80 -9.83 12.89 21.45
C GLN A 80 -10.30 13.30 20.07
N PHE A 81 -9.80 12.63 19.05
CA PHE A 81 -10.04 12.94 17.64
C PHE A 81 -11.37 12.38 17.12
N ARG A 82 -11.88 11.27 17.73
CA ARG A 82 -13.10 10.56 17.33
C ARG A 82 -13.12 10.27 15.83
N PRO A 83 -12.18 9.49 15.32
CA PRO A 83 -12.04 9.25 13.89
C PRO A 83 -13.25 8.49 13.33
N HIS A 84 -13.68 8.85 12.12
CA HIS A 84 -14.61 8.06 11.32
C HIS A 84 -13.92 6.84 10.71
N LEU A 85 -12.63 7.00 10.32
CA LEU A 85 -11.81 5.97 9.74
C LEU A 85 -10.48 5.83 10.49
N PHE A 86 -10.17 4.61 10.89
CA PHE A 86 -8.83 4.21 11.30
C PHE A 86 -8.14 3.51 10.11
N PHE A 87 -7.30 4.25 9.39
CA PHE A 87 -6.53 3.73 8.27
C PHE A 87 -5.17 3.21 8.74
N VAL A 88 -4.89 1.95 8.47
CA VAL A 88 -3.66 1.30 8.90
C VAL A 88 -2.92 0.73 7.70
N PHE A 89 -1.76 1.31 7.37
CA PHE A 89 -0.88 0.75 6.35
C PHE A 89 0.04 -0.29 7.02
N LYS A 90 -0.08 -1.56 6.61
CA LYS A 90 0.63 -2.72 7.18
C LYS A 90 0.24 -3.00 8.65
N GLY A 91 0.66 -2.15 9.60
CA GLY A 91 0.18 -2.18 10.99
C GLY A 91 0.89 -3.19 11.89
N ILE A 92 2.22 -3.27 11.82
CA ILE A 92 3.03 -4.21 12.63
C ILE A 92 2.83 -4.00 14.14
N MET A 93 2.61 -2.74 14.56
CA MET A 93 2.43 -2.33 15.96
C MET A 93 0.98 -2.04 16.34
N VAL A 94 0.03 -2.30 15.44
CA VAL A 94 -1.39 -2.07 15.73
C VAL A 94 -1.97 -3.29 16.43
N SER A 95 -2.40 -3.10 17.67
CA SER A 95 -3.02 -4.15 18.46
C SER A 95 -4.54 -4.25 18.22
N PRO A 96 -5.16 -5.42 18.48
CA PRO A 96 -6.61 -5.55 18.48
C PRO A 96 -7.33 -4.53 19.38
N GLN A 97 -6.71 -4.14 20.49
CA GLN A 97 -7.27 -3.16 21.43
C GLN A 97 -7.34 -1.75 20.82
N ALA A 98 -6.31 -1.35 20.04
CA ALA A 98 -6.31 -0.06 19.34
C ALA A 98 -7.45 0.01 18.31
N ILE A 99 -7.69 -1.06 17.56
CA ILE A 99 -8.77 -1.16 16.57
C ILE A 99 -10.13 -1.04 17.27
N ARG A 100 -10.34 -1.85 18.31
CA ARG A 100 -11.60 -1.85 19.07
C ARG A 100 -11.91 -0.50 19.72
N ALA A 101 -10.91 0.27 20.13
CA ALA A 101 -11.12 1.60 20.70
C ALA A 101 -11.73 2.58 19.70
N VAL A 102 -11.32 2.54 18.44
CA VAL A 102 -11.93 3.34 17.37
C VAL A 102 -13.33 2.86 17.06
N GLN A 103 -13.52 1.54 16.96
CA GLN A 103 -14.83 0.94 16.67
C GLN A 103 -15.86 1.23 17.77
N ALA A 104 -15.45 1.23 19.04
CA ALA A 104 -16.31 1.60 20.18
C ALA A 104 -16.75 3.07 20.12
N GLY A 105 -15.99 3.94 19.47
CA GLY A 105 -16.34 5.34 19.19
C GLY A 105 -17.22 5.53 17.95
N GLY A 106 -17.70 4.45 17.31
CA GLY A 106 -18.51 4.48 16.10
C GLY A 106 -17.69 4.56 14.79
N GLY A 107 -16.37 4.63 14.84
CA GLY A 107 -15.49 4.60 13.68
C GLY A 107 -15.31 3.20 13.13
N ILE A 108 -14.74 3.11 11.93
CA ILE A 108 -14.37 1.86 11.27
C ILE A 108 -12.87 1.75 11.12
N ALA A 109 -12.34 0.54 10.94
CA ALA A 109 -10.93 0.26 10.76
C ALA A 109 -10.67 -0.45 9.44
N ILE A 110 -9.84 0.15 8.59
CA ILE A 110 -9.42 -0.42 7.31
C ILE A 110 -7.91 -0.62 7.31
N ASN A 111 -7.48 -1.83 6.95
CA ASN A 111 -6.08 -2.14 6.73
C ASN A 111 -5.73 -2.14 5.24
N PHE A 112 -4.54 -1.63 4.90
CA PHE A 112 -3.92 -1.79 3.60
C PHE A 112 -2.66 -2.63 3.75
N TRP A 113 -2.70 -3.87 3.26
CA TRP A 113 -1.62 -4.85 3.41
C TRP A 113 -0.77 -4.94 2.13
N PRO A 114 0.51 -4.48 2.17
CA PRO A 114 1.35 -4.39 0.96
C PRO A 114 2.15 -5.65 0.65
N ASP A 115 2.31 -6.58 1.61
CA ASP A 115 3.26 -7.68 1.53
C ASP A 115 2.62 -9.00 1.06
N THR A 116 3.45 -9.96 0.64
CA THR A 116 3.02 -11.27 0.15
C THR A 116 2.59 -12.23 1.25
N SER A 117 3.02 -12.02 2.49
CA SER A 117 2.70 -12.86 3.65
C SER A 117 2.00 -12.06 4.74
N PHE A 118 0.97 -12.66 5.33
CA PHE A 118 0.23 -12.07 6.46
C PHE A 118 0.79 -12.45 7.83
N VAL A 119 1.80 -13.32 7.90
CA VAL A 119 2.34 -13.85 9.17
C VAL A 119 3.80 -13.43 9.47
N ASP A 120 4.53 -12.92 8.50
CA ASP A 120 5.97 -12.63 8.65
C ASP A 120 6.28 -11.43 9.54
N HIS A 121 5.28 -10.60 9.82
CA HIS A 121 5.46 -9.35 10.59
C HIS A 121 5.13 -9.50 12.09
N GLY A 122 5.06 -10.73 12.56
CA GLY A 122 4.90 -11.05 13.98
C GLY A 122 3.45 -11.28 14.40
N LYS A 123 3.31 -11.79 15.63
CA LYS A 123 2.02 -12.24 16.18
C LYS A 123 0.98 -11.12 16.31
N THR A 124 1.43 -9.91 16.66
CA THR A 124 0.51 -8.75 16.86
C THR A 124 -0.24 -8.42 15.57
N ALA A 125 0.47 -8.29 14.46
CA ALA A 125 -0.15 -7.99 13.17
C ALA A 125 -1.14 -9.10 12.76
N ALA A 126 -0.76 -10.38 12.89
CA ALA A 126 -1.64 -11.50 12.57
C ALA A 126 -2.90 -11.55 13.47
N GLN A 127 -2.77 -11.24 14.76
CA GLN A 127 -3.91 -11.17 15.70
C GLN A 127 -4.84 -9.97 15.43
N ALA A 128 -4.33 -8.91 14.82
CA ALA A 128 -5.11 -7.72 14.48
C ALA A 128 -5.95 -7.91 13.21
N LEU A 129 -5.54 -8.77 12.27
CA LEU A 129 -6.22 -8.95 10.99
C LEU A 129 -7.72 -9.21 11.11
N PRO A 130 -8.22 -10.13 11.97
CA PRO A 130 -9.66 -10.39 12.10
C PRO A 130 -10.47 -9.24 12.72
N CYS A 131 -9.79 -8.22 13.26
CA CYS A 131 -10.44 -7.09 13.92
C CYS A 131 -10.80 -5.94 12.96
N TYR A 132 -10.20 -5.91 11.75
CA TYR A 132 -10.48 -4.85 10.78
C TYR A 132 -11.86 -5.04 10.14
N ASP A 133 -12.56 -3.94 9.90
CA ASP A 133 -13.83 -3.94 9.18
C ASP A 133 -13.63 -4.24 7.68
N TRP A 134 -12.43 -3.91 7.14
CA TRP A 134 -12.03 -4.27 5.78
C TRP A 134 -10.50 -4.36 5.64
N ILE A 135 -10.04 -5.27 4.78
CA ILE A 135 -8.63 -5.40 4.43
C ILE A 135 -8.47 -5.25 2.91
N PHE A 136 -7.67 -4.26 2.50
CA PHE A 136 -7.13 -4.21 1.15
C PHE A 136 -5.78 -4.88 1.11
N THR A 137 -5.56 -5.76 0.15
CA THR A 137 -4.26 -6.41 -0.09
C THR A 137 -3.77 -6.12 -1.50
N THR A 138 -2.46 -5.91 -1.64
CA THR A 138 -1.84 -5.65 -2.96
C THR A 138 -1.57 -6.92 -3.76
N LYS A 139 -2.06 -8.08 -3.31
CA LYS A 139 -1.89 -9.38 -3.95
C LYS A 139 -3.25 -9.94 -4.36
N THR A 140 -3.38 -10.37 -5.62
CA THR A 140 -4.62 -10.96 -6.13
C THR A 140 -5.02 -12.22 -5.39
N PHE A 141 -4.04 -13.02 -4.94
CA PHE A 141 -4.27 -14.20 -4.11
C PHE A 141 -4.59 -13.88 -2.64
N GLY A 142 -4.37 -12.64 -2.20
CA GLY A 142 -4.48 -12.24 -0.79
C GLY A 142 -5.85 -12.46 -0.16
N PRO A 143 -6.98 -12.13 -0.80
CA PRO A 143 -8.30 -12.40 -0.22
C PRO A 143 -8.54 -13.89 0.03
N ALA A 144 -8.15 -14.76 -0.90
CA ALA A 144 -8.27 -16.20 -0.73
C ALA A 144 -7.35 -16.75 0.39
N ASP A 145 -6.12 -16.21 0.51
CA ASP A 145 -5.19 -16.59 1.58
C ASP A 145 -5.71 -16.13 2.95
N LEU A 146 -6.29 -14.93 3.06
CA LEU A 146 -6.93 -14.43 4.28
C LEU A 146 -8.11 -15.30 4.69
N GLN A 147 -8.95 -15.71 3.75
CA GLN A 147 -10.06 -16.60 4.02
C GLN A 147 -9.57 -17.98 4.49
N ALA A 148 -8.61 -18.58 3.79
CA ALA A 148 -8.11 -19.92 4.09
C ALA A 148 -7.40 -20.02 5.45
N ARG A 149 -6.60 -18.98 5.81
CA ARG A 149 -5.76 -19.01 7.03
C ARG A 149 -6.43 -18.42 8.25
N PHE A 150 -7.30 -17.43 8.08
CA PHE A 150 -7.87 -16.64 9.17
C PHE A 150 -9.41 -16.61 9.18
N GLY A 151 -10.08 -17.21 8.18
CA GLY A 151 -11.54 -17.14 8.03
C GLY A 151 -12.05 -15.74 7.66
N ILE A 152 -11.18 -14.84 7.18
CA ILE A 152 -11.51 -13.45 6.88
C ILE A 152 -12.08 -13.37 5.45
N THR A 153 -13.31 -12.88 5.31
CA THR A 153 -14.01 -12.69 4.02
C THR A 153 -14.16 -11.23 3.62
N ASN A 154 -13.99 -10.29 4.56
CA ASN A 154 -14.05 -8.85 4.35
C ASN A 154 -12.72 -8.29 3.82
N ALA A 155 -12.28 -8.81 2.68
CA ALA A 155 -11.04 -8.40 2.05
C ALA A 155 -11.20 -8.30 0.53
N SER A 156 -10.40 -7.41 -0.11
CA SER A 156 -10.32 -7.30 -1.55
C SER A 156 -8.92 -6.91 -2.03
N PHE A 157 -8.66 -7.21 -3.29
CA PHE A 157 -7.46 -6.76 -3.98
C PHE A 157 -7.53 -5.26 -4.27
N LEU A 158 -6.48 -4.53 -3.93
CA LEU A 158 -6.24 -3.16 -4.32
C LEU A 158 -4.74 -3.01 -4.58
N PRO A 159 -4.28 -2.91 -5.84
CA PRO A 159 -2.86 -2.91 -6.15
C PRO A 159 -2.16 -1.66 -5.59
N HIS A 160 -0.83 -1.73 -5.56
CA HIS A 160 0.00 -0.54 -5.35
C HIS A 160 -0.38 0.57 -6.34
N GLY A 161 0.05 1.79 -6.04
CA GLY A 161 -0.05 2.92 -6.93
C GLY A 161 1.22 3.74 -6.92
N PHE A 162 1.30 4.73 -7.80
CA PHE A 162 2.36 5.74 -7.75
C PHE A 162 1.88 6.98 -6.97
N ASP A 163 2.80 7.63 -6.29
CA ASP A 163 2.56 8.92 -5.64
C ASP A 163 2.81 10.06 -6.64
N PRO A 164 1.80 10.86 -7.01
CA PRO A 164 1.96 11.94 -8.00
C PRO A 164 2.96 13.03 -7.60
N GLU A 165 3.21 13.21 -6.31
CA GLU A 165 4.19 14.20 -5.83
C GLU A 165 5.63 13.69 -5.99
N THR A 166 5.84 12.38 -5.83
CA THR A 166 7.16 11.75 -5.79
C THR A 166 7.54 11.11 -7.13
N HIS A 167 6.61 10.35 -7.73
CA HIS A 167 6.87 9.59 -8.95
C HIS A 167 6.47 10.37 -10.19
N LYS A 168 7.33 11.32 -10.55
CA LYS A 168 7.19 12.19 -11.73
C LYS A 168 8.56 12.48 -12.34
N PRO A 169 8.63 12.84 -13.62
CA PRO A 169 9.88 13.35 -14.22
C PRO A 169 10.43 14.51 -13.38
N THR A 170 11.69 14.40 -13.00
CA THR A 170 12.35 15.36 -12.11
C THR A 170 13.54 15.96 -12.82
N ALA A 171 13.69 17.29 -12.72
CA ALA A 171 14.85 17.97 -13.28
C ALA A 171 16.16 17.43 -12.67
N MET A 172 17.15 17.25 -13.52
CA MET A 172 18.47 16.73 -13.14
C MET A 172 19.55 17.74 -13.55
N ASP A 173 20.52 17.94 -12.68
CA ASP A 173 21.74 18.67 -13.01
C ASP A 173 22.84 17.70 -13.51
N ARG A 174 24.03 18.25 -13.79
CA ARG A 174 25.17 17.45 -14.25
C ARG A 174 25.65 16.44 -13.20
N SER A 175 25.55 16.76 -11.93
CA SER A 175 25.94 15.85 -10.84
C SER A 175 24.97 14.69 -10.72
N ASP A 176 23.68 14.96 -10.85
CA ASP A 176 22.62 13.94 -10.91
C ASP A 176 22.82 12.99 -12.09
N ALA A 177 23.11 13.55 -13.28
CA ALA A 177 23.36 12.74 -14.49
C ALA A 177 24.57 11.81 -14.31
N THR A 178 25.61 12.25 -13.63
CA THR A 178 26.80 11.43 -13.32
C THR A 178 26.46 10.36 -12.26
N LEU A 179 25.72 10.73 -11.21
CA LEU A 179 25.40 9.86 -10.10
C LEU A 179 24.40 8.77 -10.50
N TYR A 180 23.35 9.12 -11.22
CA TYR A 180 22.24 8.22 -11.53
C TYR A 180 22.30 7.65 -12.94
N GLY A 181 22.95 8.30 -13.90
CA GLY A 181 23.01 7.87 -15.31
C GLY A 181 23.62 6.49 -15.47
N CYS A 182 22.94 5.61 -16.20
CA CYS A 182 23.39 4.25 -16.50
C CYS A 182 22.61 3.65 -17.69
N ASP A 183 23.13 2.55 -18.23
CA ASP A 183 22.43 1.82 -19.27
C ASP A 183 21.23 1.05 -18.71
N ALA A 184 21.43 0.36 -17.58
CA ALA A 184 20.34 -0.32 -16.89
C ALA A 184 20.36 -0.03 -15.38
N SER A 185 19.18 0.05 -14.78
CA SER A 185 19.03 0.19 -13.35
C SER A 185 18.14 -0.91 -12.75
N PHE A 186 18.45 -1.31 -11.53
CA PHE A 186 17.56 -2.05 -10.67
C PHE A 186 17.43 -1.35 -9.31
N ILE A 187 16.19 -1.03 -8.89
CA ILE A 187 15.93 -0.41 -7.59
C ILE A 187 14.98 -1.30 -6.79
N GLY A 188 15.49 -1.92 -5.73
CA GLY A 188 14.70 -2.81 -4.87
C GLY A 188 15.53 -3.63 -3.89
N THR A 189 14.86 -4.22 -2.91
CA THR A 189 15.49 -5.09 -1.91
C THR A 189 16.05 -6.36 -2.57
N TRP A 190 17.21 -6.80 -2.10
CA TRP A 190 17.86 -8.02 -2.55
C TRP A 190 16.98 -9.26 -2.34
N SER A 191 17.08 -10.23 -3.25
CA SER A 191 16.64 -11.61 -3.06
C SER A 191 17.47 -12.54 -3.95
N PRO A 192 17.53 -13.85 -3.65
CA PRO A 192 18.30 -14.82 -4.44
C PRO A 192 17.97 -14.82 -5.94
N LYS A 193 16.68 -14.77 -6.29
CA LYS A 193 16.19 -14.71 -7.67
C LYS A 193 16.69 -13.46 -8.39
N LYS A 194 16.59 -12.29 -7.75
CA LYS A 194 17.02 -11.02 -8.35
C LYS A 194 18.52 -11.01 -8.60
N GLU A 195 19.31 -11.50 -7.66
CA GLU A 195 20.74 -11.66 -7.83
C GLU A 195 21.05 -12.59 -9.02
N LYS A 196 20.43 -13.77 -9.07
CA LYS A 196 20.64 -14.74 -10.16
C LYS A 196 20.37 -14.14 -11.54
N LEU A 197 19.26 -13.39 -11.69
CA LEU A 197 18.90 -12.73 -12.95
C LEU A 197 19.90 -11.63 -13.34
N LEU A 198 20.33 -10.80 -12.38
CA LEU A 198 21.28 -9.73 -12.65
C LEU A 198 22.70 -10.28 -12.92
N VAL A 199 23.12 -11.37 -12.28
CA VAL A 199 24.37 -12.06 -12.59
C VAL A 199 24.33 -12.62 -14.02
N ALA A 200 23.24 -13.26 -14.43
CA ALA A 200 23.08 -13.76 -15.79
C ALA A 200 23.11 -12.61 -16.82
N LEU A 201 22.43 -11.50 -16.55
CA LEU A 201 22.47 -10.31 -17.39
C LEU A 201 23.90 -9.78 -17.57
N MET A 202 24.67 -9.66 -16.47
CA MET A 202 26.06 -9.18 -16.53
C MET A 202 27.01 -10.16 -17.23
N SER A 203 26.72 -11.46 -17.13
CA SER A 203 27.48 -12.48 -17.89
C SER A 203 27.22 -12.36 -19.39
N ALA A 204 25.99 -12.06 -19.81
CA ALA A 204 25.62 -11.88 -21.22
C ALA A 204 26.02 -10.52 -21.80
N LEU A 205 26.14 -9.49 -20.95
CA LEU A 205 26.48 -8.10 -21.31
C LEU A 205 27.58 -7.53 -20.38
N PRO A 206 28.85 -7.98 -20.49
CA PRO A 206 29.90 -7.62 -19.54
C PRO A 206 30.26 -6.12 -19.51
N SER A 207 29.98 -5.39 -20.59
CA SER A 207 30.23 -3.94 -20.71
C SER A 207 29.06 -3.07 -20.27
N LEU A 208 27.95 -3.68 -19.81
CA LEU A 208 26.76 -2.94 -19.40
C LEU A 208 27.04 -2.05 -18.18
N ASN A 209 26.77 -0.75 -18.29
CA ASN A 209 26.76 0.14 -17.12
C ASN A 209 25.49 -0.09 -16.30
N LEU A 210 25.58 -1.05 -15.37
CA LEU A 210 24.47 -1.39 -14.46
C LEU A 210 24.63 -0.64 -13.13
N LYS A 211 23.52 -0.10 -12.61
CA LYS A 211 23.47 0.42 -11.23
C LYS A 211 22.35 -0.27 -10.43
N ILE A 212 22.70 -0.73 -9.21
CA ILE A 212 21.79 -1.45 -8.31
C ILE A 212 21.65 -0.67 -7.02
N TRP A 213 20.43 -0.24 -6.69
CA TRP A 213 20.09 0.41 -5.42
C TRP A 213 19.11 -0.45 -4.62
N GLY A 214 19.18 -0.34 -3.30
CA GLY A 214 18.23 -0.98 -2.39
C GLY A 214 18.88 -1.53 -1.13
N SER A 215 18.07 -2.20 -0.31
CA SER A 215 18.51 -2.81 0.95
C SER A 215 18.91 -4.28 0.76
N GLN A 216 19.71 -4.79 1.71
CA GLN A 216 20.17 -6.18 1.81
C GLN A 216 21.11 -6.64 0.68
N TRP A 217 21.60 -5.75 -0.18
CA TRP A 217 22.57 -6.10 -1.23
C TRP A 217 23.97 -6.42 -0.71
N GLU A 218 24.26 -6.17 0.57
CA GLU A 218 25.44 -6.68 1.26
C GLU A 218 25.51 -8.21 1.31
N ARG A 219 24.40 -8.90 1.05
CA ARG A 219 24.27 -10.36 0.98
C ARG A 219 24.66 -10.92 -0.39
N ALA A 220 24.74 -10.06 -1.40
CA ALA A 220 25.06 -10.49 -2.76
C ALA A 220 26.50 -10.99 -2.90
N GLY A 221 26.68 -11.95 -3.78
CA GLY A 221 27.99 -12.50 -4.14
C GLY A 221 28.91 -11.48 -4.81
N PRO A 222 30.18 -11.85 -5.05
CA PRO A 222 31.21 -10.94 -5.55
C PRO A 222 30.92 -10.38 -6.95
N SER A 223 30.20 -11.13 -7.79
CA SER A 223 29.93 -10.77 -9.20
C SER A 223 29.17 -9.46 -9.39
N LEU A 224 28.35 -9.05 -8.42
CA LEU A 224 27.57 -7.82 -8.51
C LEU A 224 28.13 -6.65 -7.68
N ARG A 225 29.18 -6.86 -6.88
CA ARG A 225 29.68 -5.86 -5.91
C ARG A 225 30.06 -4.52 -6.54
N ALA A 226 30.59 -4.52 -7.75
CA ALA A 226 30.97 -3.30 -8.46
C ALA A 226 29.78 -2.43 -8.90
N TYR A 227 28.61 -3.03 -9.04
CA TYR A 227 27.40 -2.38 -9.55
C TYR A 227 26.46 -1.90 -8.43
N ILE A 228 26.69 -2.38 -7.20
CA ILE A 228 25.84 -2.05 -6.03
C ILE A 228 26.22 -0.69 -5.48
N GLN A 229 25.25 0.23 -5.42
CA GLN A 229 25.43 1.61 -4.94
C GLN A 229 25.42 1.73 -3.41
N ARG A 230 25.32 0.59 -2.69
CA ARG A 230 25.44 0.42 -1.23
C ARG A 230 24.50 1.28 -0.37
N ARG A 231 23.44 1.81 -0.96
CA ARG A 231 22.38 2.53 -0.24
C ARG A 231 21.03 2.37 -0.92
N PRO A 232 19.93 2.40 -0.18
CA PRO A 232 18.61 2.63 -0.75
C PRO A 232 18.49 4.10 -1.20
N ILE A 233 17.61 4.34 -2.16
CA ILE A 233 17.20 5.67 -2.63
C ILE A 233 15.69 5.80 -2.58
N PHE A 234 15.20 7.00 -2.26
CA PHE A 234 13.79 7.26 -2.01
C PHE A 234 13.41 8.65 -2.54
N GLY A 235 12.11 8.92 -2.62
CA GLY A 235 11.58 10.23 -2.95
C GLY A 235 12.12 10.75 -4.29
N ALA A 236 12.63 11.99 -4.31
CA ALA A 236 13.14 12.63 -5.51
C ALA A 236 14.37 11.91 -6.11
N GLU A 237 15.25 11.34 -5.27
CA GLU A 237 16.40 10.56 -5.77
C GLU A 237 15.94 9.31 -6.55
N TYR A 238 14.88 8.64 -6.07
CA TYR A 238 14.29 7.49 -6.75
C TYR A 238 13.77 7.87 -8.14
N ALA A 239 13.04 8.98 -8.24
CA ALA A 239 12.53 9.47 -9.52
C ALA A 239 13.67 9.91 -10.48
N LYS A 240 14.72 10.57 -9.95
CA LYS A 240 15.93 10.92 -10.72
C LYS A 240 16.65 9.68 -11.26
N ALA A 241 16.83 8.66 -10.43
CA ALA A 241 17.51 7.42 -10.85
C ALA A 241 16.71 6.68 -11.94
N ILE A 242 15.38 6.68 -11.86
CA ILE A 242 14.52 6.13 -12.92
C ILE A 242 14.67 6.94 -14.21
N GLY A 243 14.60 8.27 -14.14
CA GLY A 243 14.68 9.13 -15.32
C GLY A 243 16.06 9.15 -15.98
N ALA A 244 17.14 8.90 -15.22
CA ALA A 244 18.52 8.89 -15.71
C ALA A 244 18.94 7.55 -16.31
N ALA A 245 18.26 6.45 -15.99
CA ALA A 245 18.56 5.13 -16.54
C ALA A 245 17.88 4.94 -17.90
N LYS A 246 18.60 4.38 -18.89
CA LYS A 246 18.00 4.04 -20.18
C LYS A 246 16.97 2.92 -20.06
N VAL A 247 17.27 1.88 -19.27
CA VAL A 247 16.40 0.73 -19.00
C VAL A 247 16.20 0.55 -17.50
N ASN A 248 14.95 0.59 -17.03
CA ASN A 248 14.62 0.29 -15.65
C ASN A 248 14.07 -1.13 -15.54
N ILE A 249 14.82 -2.03 -14.88
CA ILE A 249 14.48 -3.44 -14.75
C ILE A 249 13.56 -3.63 -13.52
N ALA A 250 12.41 -4.28 -13.74
CA ALA A 250 11.48 -4.61 -12.67
C ALA A 250 11.38 -6.14 -12.52
N ILE A 251 12.06 -6.70 -11.52
CA ILE A 251 12.05 -8.11 -11.20
C ILE A 251 11.07 -8.35 -10.03
N LEU A 252 10.21 -9.33 -10.17
CA LEU A 252 9.23 -9.73 -9.16
C LEU A 252 9.92 -10.48 -8.01
N PHE A 253 9.37 -10.32 -6.80
CA PHE A 253 9.83 -11.09 -5.65
C PHE A 253 9.27 -12.52 -5.72
N GLU A 254 10.10 -13.52 -5.48
CA GLU A 254 9.74 -14.94 -5.56
C GLU A 254 8.80 -15.44 -4.44
N GLY A 255 8.60 -14.61 -3.42
CA GLY A 255 7.91 -15.01 -2.19
C GLY A 255 8.88 -15.63 -1.17
N ASN A 256 8.31 -16.13 -0.09
CA ASN A 256 9.00 -16.89 0.96
C ASN A 256 8.15 -18.07 1.41
N ALA A 257 8.65 -18.86 2.36
CA ALA A 257 7.98 -20.07 2.84
C ALA A 257 6.58 -19.85 3.44
N ASN A 258 6.27 -18.62 3.85
CA ASN A 258 4.99 -18.27 4.47
C ASN A 258 4.00 -17.61 3.49
N ALA A 259 4.42 -17.36 2.25
CA ALA A 259 3.56 -16.78 1.21
C ALA A 259 3.00 -17.89 0.31
N VAL A 260 1.76 -17.71 -0.14
CA VAL A 260 1.11 -18.63 -1.10
C VAL A 260 1.78 -18.53 -2.48
N SER A 261 2.22 -17.31 -2.83
CA SER A 261 2.90 -17.00 -4.09
C SER A 261 3.86 -15.84 -3.92
N GLY A 262 4.79 -15.68 -4.84
CA GLY A 262 5.56 -14.46 -5.01
C GLY A 262 4.73 -13.30 -5.55
N ASP A 263 5.39 -12.16 -5.75
CA ASP A 263 4.77 -11.03 -6.42
C ASP A 263 4.41 -11.37 -7.87
N ARG A 264 3.29 -10.84 -8.35
CA ARG A 264 2.90 -10.82 -9.76
C ARG A 264 2.79 -9.38 -10.28
N LEU A 265 2.71 -8.44 -9.33
CA LEU A 265 2.67 -7.01 -9.54
C LEU A 265 3.35 -6.33 -8.35
N THR A 266 4.10 -5.25 -8.57
CA THR A 266 4.83 -4.54 -7.51
C THR A 266 4.60 -3.03 -7.59
N SER A 267 5.07 -2.29 -6.61
CA SER A 267 5.04 -0.82 -6.68
C SER A 267 5.86 -0.28 -7.85
N ARG A 268 6.98 -0.91 -8.23
CA ARG A 268 7.79 -0.54 -9.42
C ARG A 268 7.01 -0.58 -10.72
N SER A 269 6.03 -1.47 -10.83
CA SER A 269 5.14 -1.56 -12.01
C SER A 269 4.41 -0.25 -12.30
N PHE A 270 4.19 0.57 -11.26
CA PHE A 270 3.52 1.88 -11.38
C PHE A 270 4.51 3.05 -11.25
N HIS A 271 5.52 2.92 -10.40
CA HIS A 271 6.48 3.99 -10.13
C HIS A 271 7.37 4.31 -11.33
N ILE A 272 7.86 3.27 -12.04
CA ILE A 272 8.76 3.45 -13.18
C ILE A 272 8.08 4.25 -14.31
N PRO A 273 6.91 3.82 -14.83
CA PRO A 273 6.26 4.56 -15.90
C PRO A 273 5.78 5.94 -15.44
N ALA A 274 5.24 6.09 -14.23
CA ALA A 274 4.82 7.39 -13.72
C ALA A 274 5.98 8.41 -13.64
N SER A 275 7.19 7.93 -13.30
CA SER A 275 8.41 8.74 -13.29
C SER A 275 8.98 9.03 -14.69
N GLY A 276 8.36 8.51 -15.76
CA GLY A 276 8.79 8.70 -17.13
C GLY A 276 9.91 7.76 -17.60
N GLY A 277 10.25 6.73 -16.83
CA GLY A 277 11.25 5.75 -17.18
C GLY A 277 10.74 4.66 -18.11
N PHE A 278 11.60 4.16 -19.00
CA PHE A 278 11.32 2.94 -19.75
C PHE A 278 11.34 1.74 -18.80
N MET A 279 10.26 0.98 -18.80
CA MET A 279 10.08 -0.19 -17.92
C MET A 279 10.31 -1.50 -18.69
N LEU A 280 11.31 -2.30 -18.25
CA LEU A 280 11.48 -3.68 -18.64
C LEU A 280 11.09 -4.57 -17.46
N HIS A 281 9.90 -5.16 -17.54
CA HIS A 281 9.26 -5.85 -16.42
C HIS A 281 9.31 -7.37 -16.59
N GLU A 282 9.52 -8.10 -15.51
CA GLU A 282 9.33 -9.55 -15.51
C GLU A 282 7.87 -9.88 -15.82
N ARG A 283 7.62 -10.77 -16.78
CA ARG A 283 6.28 -11.08 -17.29
C ARG A 283 5.43 -11.80 -16.25
N SER A 284 4.19 -11.34 -16.11
CA SER A 284 3.11 -12.02 -15.40
C SER A 284 1.77 -11.61 -16.03
N ASP A 285 0.72 -12.39 -15.83
CA ASP A 285 -0.63 -12.06 -16.31
C ASP A 285 -1.14 -10.76 -15.71
N GLU A 286 -0.74 -10.46 -14.48
CA GLU A 286 -1.16 -9.25 -13.78
C GLU A 286 -0.52 -7.98 -14.37
N ILE A 287 0.77 -7.99 -14.72
CA ILE A 287 1.37 -6.84 -15.39
C ILE A 287 0.80 -6.67 -16.79
N ALA A 288 0.56 -7.76 -17.52
CA ALA A 288 -0.02 -7.73 -18.85
C ALA A 288 -1.46 -7.17 -18.86
N ALA A 289 -2.23 -7.37 -17.79
CA ALA A 289 -3.55 -6.76 -17.62
C ALA A 289 -3.50 -5.23 -17.38
N HIS A 290 -2.39 -4.71 -16.87
CA HIS A 290 -2.22 -3.28 -16.60
C HIS A 290 -1.49 -2.52 -17.71
N PHE A 291 -0.48 -3.13 -18.32
CA PHE A 291 0.38 -2.52 -19.35
C PHE A 291 0.53 -3.47 -20.53
N ALA A 292 0.30 -2.99 -21.74
CA ALA A 292 0.48 -3.77 -22.96
C ALA A 292 1.97 -3.85 -23.33
N GLU A 293 2.46 -5.08 -23.55
CA GLU A 293 3.83 -5.31 -24.00
C GLU A 293 4.08 -4.62 -25.35
N ASP A 294 5.29 -4.10 -25.56
CA ASP A 294 5.78 -3.36 -26.72
C ASP A 294 5.07 -2.04 -27.04
N ARG A 295 4.03 -1.68 -26.27
CA ARG A 295 3.34 -0.40 -26.31
C ARG A 295 3.62 0.43 -25.05
N ASP A 296 3.24 -0.07 -23.87
CA ASP A 296 3.30 0.66 -22.59
C ASP A 296 4.53 0.25 -21.75
N CYS A 297 5.11 -0.91 -22.03
CA CYS A 297 6.30 -1.45 -21.38
C CYS A 297 6.92 -2.53 -22.26
N ALA A 298 8.12 -3.00 -21.91
CA ALA A 298 8.66 -4.26 -22.42
C ALA A 298 8.64 -5.30 -21.29
N MET A 299 8.57 -6.59 -21.69
CA MET A 299 8.54 -7.68 -20.72
C MET A 299 9.59 -8.74 -21.04
N PHE A 300 9.99 -9.50 -20.02
CA PHE A 300 10.89 -10.66 -20.16
C PHE A 300 10.42 -11.81 -19.27
N GLY A 301 10.62 -13.06 -19.72
CA GLY A 301 10.22 -14.26 -18.99
C GLY A 301 11.39 -15.11 -18.48
N ASN A 302 12.61 -14.88 -19.00
CA ASN A 302 13.82 -15.63 -18.65
C ASN A 302 15.08 -14.75 -18.78
N PRO A 303 16.25 -15.22 -18.29
CA PRO A 303 17.49 -14.43 -18.32
C PRO A 303 17.98 -14.08 -19.74
N GLU A 304 17.77 -14.97 -20.70
CA GLU A 304 18.18 -14.79 -22.09
C GLU A 304 17.36 -13.66 -22.73
N GLU A 305 16.04 -13.70 -22.60
CA GLU A 305 15.13 -12.65 -23.06
C GLU A 305 15.42 -11.30 -22.38
N LEU A 306 15.76 -11.31 -21.09
CA LEU A 306 16.19 -10.09 -20.37
C LEU A 306 17.42 -9.47 -21.05
N ALA A 307 18.45 -10.25 -21.34
CA ALA A 307 19.67 -9.76 -21.99
C ALA A 307 19.40 -9.26 -23.41
N ASP A 308 18.60 -9.97 -24.19
CA ASP A 308 18.24 -9.59 -25.55
C ASP A 308 17.42 -8.31 -25.60
N LYS A 309 16.41 -8.16 -24.73
CA LYS A 309 15.60 -6.93 -24.62
C LYS A 309 16.48 -5.75 -24.17
N VAL A 310 17.38 -5.92 -23.18
CA VAL A 310 18.32 -4.86 -22.78
C VAL A 310 19.19 -4.44 -23.95
N ARG A 311 19.82 -5.39 -24.66
CA ARG A 311 20.65 -5.10 -25.84
C ARG A 311 19.86 -4.35 -26.91
N PHE A 312 18.66 -4.82 -27.23
CA PHE A 312 17.79 -4.22 -28.23
C PHE A 312 17.45 -2.77 -27.88
N PHE A 313 16.93 -2.54 -26.67
CA PHE A 313 16.48 -1.19 -26.28
C PHE A 313 17.63 -0.21 -26.00
N LEU A 314 18.86 -0.67 -25.77
CA LEU A 314 20.03 0.20 -25.75
C LEU A 314 20.45 0.68 -27.15
N ALA A 315 20.18 -0.11 -28.19
CA ALA A 315 20.47 0.23 -29.58
C ALA A 315 19.33 0.99 -30.28
N HIS A 316 18.11 1.01 -29.71
CA HIS A 316 16.91 1.57 -30.35
C HIS A 316 16.25 2.65 -29.46
N ASP A 317 16.90 3.81 -29.41
CA ASP A 317 16.47 4.94 -28.55
C ASP A 317 15.04 5.41 -28.85
N GLU A 318 14.65 5.49 -30.12
CA GLU A 318 13.31 5.93 -30.51
C GLU A 318 12.22 4.98 -30.00
N ALA A 319 12.40 3.68 -30.20
CA ALA A 319 11.45 2.67 -29.71
C ALA A 319 11.34 2.71 -28.17
N ARG A 320 12.48 2.81 -27.48
CA ARG A 320 12.54 2.91 -26.03
C ARG A 320 11.81 4.15 -25.51
N ASN A 321 12.06 5.32 -26.10
CA ASN A 321 11.47 6.58 -25.70
C ASN A 321 9.95 6.61 -25.96
N ARG A 322 9.51 6.08 -27.10
CA ARG A 322 8.07 5.94 -27.41
C ARG A 322 7.36 5.08 -26.37
N ILE A 323 7.89 3.90 -26.05
CA ILE A 323 7.31 3.00 -25.03
C ILE A 323 7.28 3.68 -23.64
N ALA A 324 8.33 4.39 -23.27
CA ALA A 324 8.37 5.12 -22.00
C ALA A 324 7.28 6.21 -21.91
N GLN A 325 7.04 6.94 -23.00
CA GLN A 325 5.98 7.96 -23.09
C GLN A 325 4.59 7.35 -23.00
N GLU A 326 4.33 6.29 -23.75
CA GLU A 326 3.04 5.57 -23.72
C GLU A 326 2.80 4.93 -22.34
N GLY A 327 3.82 4.31 -21.74
CA GLY A 327 3.74 3.76 -20.39
C GLY A 327 3.41 4.82 -19.33
N ARG A 328 3.99 6.03 -19.46
CA ARG A 328 3.66 7.16 -18.60
C ARG A 328 2.22 7.63 -18.82
N SER A 329 1.80 7.79 -20.06
CA SER A 329 0.43 8.15 -20.40
C SER A 329 -0.56 7.15 -19.82
N ARG A 330 -0.29 5.85 -19.99
CA ARG A 330 -1.08 4.76 -19.41
C ARG A 330 -1.16 4.85 -17.88
N ALA A 331 -0.03 5.07 -17.21
CA ALA A 331 0.01 5.17 -15.75
C ALA A 331 -0.87 6.33 -15.24
N LEU A 332 -0.78 7.49 -15.88
CA LEU A 332 -1.49 8.71 -15.46
C LEU A 332 -3.00 8.66 -15.75
N SER A 333 -3.42 8.02 -16.85
CA SER A 333 -4.82 8.02 -17.30
C SER A 333 -5.67 6.85 -16.78
N SER A 334 -5.05 5.83 -16.16
CA SER A 334 -5.75 4.58 -15.83
C SER A 334 -6.10 4.42 -14.35
N GLY A 335 -6.06 5.49 -13.57
CA GLY A 335 -6.41 5.43 -12.16
C GLY A 335 -5.38 4.67 -11.30
N TYR A 336 -4.08 4.75 -11.65
CA TYR A 336 -3.02 4.01 -10.95
C TYR A 336 -2.33 4.83 -9.87
N SER A 337 -2.78 6.04 -9.58
CA SER A 337 -2.19 6.86 -8.52
C SER A 337 -2.60 6.40 -7.12
N ILE A 338 -1.81 6.77 -6.12
CA ILE A 338 -2.21 6.62 -4.71
C ILE A 338 -3.47 7.46 -4.42
N ASP A 339 -3.70 8.57 -5.14
CA ASP A 339 -4.95 9.35 -5.00
C ASP A 339 -6.17 8.53 -5.40
N ASP A 340 -6.07 7.72 -6.45
CA ASP A 340 -7.16 6.80 -6.85
C ASP A 340 -7.34 5.67 -5.84
N ARG A 341 -6.25 5.14 -5.28
CA ARG A 341 -6.31 4.11 -4.21
C ARG A 341 -6.94 4.68 -2.95
N ALA A 342 -6.55 5.89 -2.56
CA ALA A 342 -7.12 6.59 -1.40
C ALA A 342 -8.61 6.84 -1.58
N ARG A 343 -9.06 7.22 -2.78
CA ARG A 343 -10.50 7.35 -3.10
C ARG A 343 -11.22 6.02 -2.88
N THR A 344 -10.69 4.91 -3.39
CA THR A 344 -11.27 3.58 -3.18
C THR A 344 -11.38 3.22 -1.68
N VAL A 345 -10.36 3.58 -0.88
CA VAL A 345 -10.40 3.39 0.57
C VAL A 345 -11.50 4.23 1.21
N ILE A 346 -11.64 5.50 0.83
CA ILE A 346 -12.68 6.41 1.35
C ILE A 346 -14.08 5.92 0.97
N ASP A 347 -14.29 5.51 -0.29
CA ASP A 347 -15.58 5.00 -0.75
C ASP A 347 -16.01 3.75 0.05
N LYS A 348 -15.05 2.83 0.29
CA LYS A 348 -15.29 1.68 1.17
C LYS A 348 -15.60 2.10 2.60
N ALA A 349 -14.87 3.08 3.13
CA ALA A 349 -15.10 3.60 4.48
C ALA A 349 -16.51 4.15 4.65
N ARG A 350 -16.97 4.94 3.69
CA ARG A 350 -18.32 5.52 3.68
C ARG A 350 -19.41 4.46 3.61
N ALA A 351 -19.23 3.47 2.72
CA ALA A 351 -20.16 2.35 2.61
C ALA A 351 -20.28 1.57 3.93
N LEU A 352 -19.17 1.33 4.63
CA LEU A 352 -19.19 0.64 5.93
C LEU A 352 -19.81 1.48 7.05
N LEU A 353 -19.57 2.79 7.06
CA LEU A 353 -20.18 3.71 8.03
C LEU A 353 -21.71 3.79 7.83
N ALA A 354 -22.19 3.88 6.59
CA ALA A 354 -23.62 3.88 6.26
C ALA A 354 -24.31 2.59 6.73
N ALA A 355 -23.74 1.43 6.38
CA ALA A 355 -24.27 0.13 6.80
C ALA A 355 -24.34 -0.02 8.34
N ARG A 356 -23.36 0.55 9.07
CA ARG A 356 -23.35 0.53 10.53
C ARG A 356 -24.47 1.41 11.11
N GLN A 357 -24.78 2.56 10.51
CA GLN A 357 -25.85 3.44 10.94
C GLN A 357 -27.23 2.80 10.74
N GLU A 358 -27.46 2.13 9.60
CA GLU A 358 -28.70 1.40 9.31
C GLU A 358 -28.96 0.27 10.32
N THR A 359 -27.90 -0.41 10.77
CA THR A 359 -28.03 -1.50 11.75
C THR A 359 -28.40 -0.99 13.15
N VAL A 360 -28.07 0.25 13.48
CA VAL A 360 -28.39 0.89 14.79
C VAL A 360 -29.78 1.55 14.80
N ALA A 361 -30.34 1.93 13.65
CA ALA A 361 -31.61 2.64 13.51
C ALA A 361 -32.90 1.83 13.78
N PRO A 362 -33.01 0.48 13.66
CA PRO A 362 -34.28 -0.22 13.79
C PRO A 362 -34.82 -0.39 15.22
N SER A 363 -34.05 -0.04 16.25
CA SER A 363 -34.46 -0.32 17.66
C SER A 363 -35.37 0.73 18.32
N VAL A 364 -35.58 1.90 17.71
CA VAL A 364 -36.36 3.01 18.34
C VAL A 364 -37.78 3.13 17.80
N ALA A 365 -38.12 2.52 16.66
CA ALA A 365 -39.42 2.67 16.01
C ALA A 365 -40.51 1.69 16.51
N SER A 366 -40.19 0.71 17.37
CA SER A 366 -41.18 -0.33 17.76
C SER A 366 -41.77 -0.16 19.18
N THR A 367 -41.54 0.94 19.89
CA THR A 367 -42.00 1.11 21.28
C THR A 367 -43.09 2.17 21.49
N PHE A 368 -43.72 2.69 20.43
CA PHE A 368 -44.90 3.53 20.56
C PHE A 368 -46.12 2.92 19.84
N GLN A 369 -46.57 1.73 20.27
CA GLN A 369 -47.96 1.35 20.11
C GLN A 369 -48.75 1.88 21.31
N LEU A 370 -49.45 2.96 21.07
CA LEU A 370 -50.47 3.46 22.01
C LEU A 370 -51.52 2.39 22.24
N ALA A 371 -51.76 2.05 23.51
CA ALA A 371 -52.87 1.22 23.91
C ALA A 371 -54.20 1.87 23.51
N PRO A 372 -55.21 1.11 23.05
CA PRO A 372 -56.50 1.69 22.69
C PRO A 372 -57.20 2.17 23.97
N SER A 373 -57.68 3.42 23.95
CA SER A 373 -58.50 4.00 24.98
C SER A 373 -59.82 3.24 25.08
N GLU A 374 -60.13 2.63 26.23
CA GLU A 374 -61.44 2.15 26.61
C GLU A 374 -62.45 3.33 26.65
N GLN A 375 -63.39 3.35 25.70
CA GLN A 375 -64.57 4.20 25.78
C GLN A 375 -65.52 3.62 26.84
N ALA A 376 -65.67 4.29 27.96
CA ALA A 376 -66.71 4.03 28.96
C ALA A 376 -68.11 4.36 28.37
N SER A 377 -68.92 3.34 28.22
CA SER A 377 -70.34 3.46 27.83
C SER A 377 -71.13 3.98 29.07
N VAL A 378 -71.65 5.20 28.98
CA VAL A 378 -72.65 5.73 29.91
C VAL A 378 -74.02 5.25 29.44
N GLY A 379 -74.72 4.42 30.26
CA GLY A 379 -76.10 4.01 30.08
C GLY A 379 -77.05 5.08 30.53
N PRO A 380 -78.30 5.13 29.98
CA PRO A 380 -79.27 6.14 30.29
C PRO A 380 -79.94 5.94 31.63
N PRO A 381 -80.45 7.03 32.31
CA PRO A 381 -81.07 6.93 33.64
C PRO A 381 -82.49 6.36 33.51
N ALA A 382 -82.85 5.50 34.50
CA ALA A 382 -84.18 4.95 34.66
C ALA A 382 -85.15 6.01 35.19
N ALA A 383 -86.32 6.05 34.60
CA ALA A 383 -87.47 6.82 35.07
C ALA A 383 -88.04 6.27 36.42
N SER A 384 -88.29 7.15 37.37
CA SER A 384 -89.05 6.82 38.55
C SER A 384 -90.47 7.39 38.44
N ASP A 385 -91.42 6.46 38.40
CA ASP A 385 -92.85 6.82 38.71
C ASP A 385 -93.06 6.79 40.20
N THR A 386 -93.96 7.73 40.61
CA THR A 386 -94.67 8.06 41.84
C THR A 386 -93.94 8.70 43.02
#